data_221e065bb0ee00c91be3bf64ddb0b074
#
_entry.id   221e065bb0ee00c91be3bf64ddb0b074
#
_cell.length_a   1.000
_cell.length_b   1.000
_cell.length_c   1.000
_cell.angle_alpha   90.00
_cell.angle_beta   90.00
_cell.angle_gamma   90.00
#
_symmetry.space_group_name_H-M   'P 1'
#
loop_
_entity.id
_entity.type
_entity.pdbx_description
1 polymer ?
#
loop_
_entity_poly.entity_id
_entity_poly.type
_entity_poly.pdbx_seq_one_letter_code
_entity_poly.pdbx_strand_id
1 'polypeptide(L)'
;MLFRSDTELCFSYTPLDTSLIFNASLLAAESLALAHRLTGDGDLKILVEKSLRYVINRQKADGGWDYGTRWRHRWMDNFHTAYILLSIHRLKNYGLNVNLPIEKCLVHGIDFWIDNFFLDDGTPKYFPESVHPVDIHSAAAAIGAAMELSTFDKRGEKIGRNVLRWTIRNMMDEEGFFYYQISKKGKIKTPFMRWGQAWMAHALAAYLECDKGGA
;
A
#
# COMPACT_ATOMS: atom_id res chain seq x y z
N MET A 1 8.26 -8.11 -18.16
CA MET A 1 6.88 -8.66 -18.21
C MET A 1 6.97 -10.17 -18.00
N LEU A 2 6.29 -10.69 -16.98
CA LEU A 2 6.46 -12.11 -16.62
C LEU A 2 5.25 -12.99 -16.97
N PHE A 3 4.05 -12.47 -16.81
CA PHE A 3 2.81 -13.15 -17.18
C PHE A 3 2.01 -12.29 -18.16
N ARG A 4 1.54 -12.91 -19.24
CA ARG A 4 0.68 -12.26 -20.25
C ARG A 4 -0.30 -13.24 -20.81
N SER A 5 -1.57 -12.84 -20.84
CA SER A 5 -2.65 -13.46 -21.60
C SER A 5 -3.34 -12.41 -22.47
N ASP A 6 -4.43 -12.78 -23.14
CA ASP A 6 -5.22 -11.84 -23.91
C ASP A 6 -5.86 -10.75 -23.04
N THR A 7 -6.18 -11.05 -21.78
CA THR A 7 -6.92 -10.16 -20.88
C THR A 7 -6.15 -9.72 -19.65
N GLU A 8 -5.07 -10.38 -19.27
CA GLU A 8 -4.32 -10.13 -18.04
C GLU A 8 -2.82 -10.03 -18.28
N LEU A 9 -2.15 -9.28 -17.40
CA LEU A 9 -0.72 -9.04 -17.45
C LEU A 9 -0.18 -8.85 -16.03
N CYS A 10 0.99 -9.41 -15.70
CA CYS A 10 1.74 -9.09 -14.50
C CYS A 10 3.17 -8.70 -14.86
N PHE A 11 3.58 -7.51 -14.44
CA PHE A 11 4.96 -7.06 -14.53
C PHE A 11 5.80 -7.69 -13.41
N SER A 12 7.05 -8.00 -13.71
CA SER A 12 8.04 -8.43 -12.71
C SER A 12 8.84 -7.22 -12.21
N TYR A 13 9.54 -7.36 -11.08
CA TYR A 13 10.46 -6.31 -10.58
C TYR A 13 11.59 -6.00 -11.55
N THR A 14 12.13 -7.01 -12.21
CA THR A 14 13.22 -6.88 -13.17
C THR A 14 12.99 -7.85 -14.34
N PRO A 15 13.70 -7.67 -15.47
CA PRO A 15 13.64 -8.62 -16.59
C PRO A 15 14.03 -10.05 -16.22
N LEU A 16 14.85 -10.21 -15.17
CA LEU A 16 15.36 -11.52 -14.72
C LEU A 16 14.51 -12.13 -13.59
N ASP A 17 13.66 -11.34 -12.94
CA ASP A 17 12.79 -11.82 -11.89
C ASP A 17 11.62 -12.62 -12.46
N THR A 18 11.33 -13.74 -11.83
CA THR A 18 10.23 -14.63 -12.21
C THR A 18 9.09 -14.63 -11.20
N SER A 19 9.09 -13.74 -10.21
CA SER A 19 8.00 -13.59 -9.23
C SER A 19 6.81 -12.83 -9.81
N LEU A 20 5.61 -13.19 -9.38
CA LEU A 20 4.35 -12.53 -9.76
C LEU A 20 3.84 -11.75 -8.55
N ILE A 21 4.38 -10.55 -8.36
CA ILE A 21 4.15 -9.70 -7.19
C ILE A 21 3.19 -8.57 -7.54
N PHE A 22 2.13 -8.42 -6.76
CA PHE A 22 1.02 -7.52 -7.10
C PHE A 22 1.39 -6.05 -7.04
N ASN A 23 2.02 -5.59 -5.95
CA ASN A 23 2.42 -4.19 -5.83
C ASN A 23 3.45 -3.78 -6.88
N ALA A 24 4.41 -4.64 -7.23
CA ALA A 24 5.37 -4.36 -8.29
C ALA A 24 4.69 -4.17 -9.65
N SER A 25 3.71 -5.03 -9.96
CA SER A 25 2.93 -4.94 -11.19
C SER A 25 2.11 -3.64 -11.22
N LEU A 26 1.49 -3.24 -10.11
CA LEU A 26 0.70 -2.02 -10.04
C LEU A 26 1.56 -0.75 -10.13
N LEU A 27 2.76 -0.72 -9.54
CA LEU A 27 3.69 0.41 -9.69
C LEU A 27 4.11 0.63 -11.14
N ALA A 28 4.36 -0.47 -11.88
CA ALA A 28 4.59 -0.38 -13.31
C ALA A 28 3.35 0.16 -14.05
N ALA A 29 2.15 -0.30 -13.68
CA ALA A 29 0.91 0.19 -14.25
C ALA A 29 0.67 1.68 -13.96
N GLU A 30 0.97 2.19 -12.75
CA GLU A 30 0.91 3.63 -12.43
C GLU A 30 1.83 4.45 -13.36
N SER A 31 3.07 3.99 -13.54
CA SER A 31 4.02 4.66 -14.45
C SER A 31 3.51 4.71 -15.90
N LEU A 32 2.94 3.59 -16.38
CA LEU A 32 2.35 3.52 -17.72
C LEU A 32 1.10 4.40 -17.85
N ALA A 33 0.28 4.49 -16.81
CA ALA A 33 -0.89 5.36 -16.79
C ALA A 33 -0.51 6.84 -16.88
N LEU A 34 0.54 7.25 -16.17
CA LEU A 34 1.09 8.60 -16.29
C LEU A 34 1.65 8.87 -17.69
N ALA A 35 2.39 7.92 -18.26
CA ALA A 35 2.89 8.02 -19.62
C ALA A 35 1.74 8.13 -20.64
N HIS A 36 0.69 7.31 -20.50
CA HIS A 36 -0.51 7.41 -21.34
C HIS A 36 -1.14 8.82 -21.26
N ARG A 37 -1.28 9.39 -20.07
CA ARG A 37 -1.83 10.74 -19.89
C ARG A 37 -1.00 11.82 -20.58
N LEU A 38 0.31 11.64 -20.66
CA LEU A 38 1.22 12.60 -21.31
C LEU A 38 1.28 12.43 -22.83
N THR A 39 1.17 11.21 -23.33
CA THR A 39 1.40 10.90 -24.76
C THR A 39 0.14 10.63 -25.54
N GLY A 40 -0.96 10.26 -24.89
CA GLY A 40 -2.17 9.76 -25.55
C GLY A 40 -2.07 8.35 -26.11
N ASP A 41 -0.93 7.63 -25.88
CA ASP A 41 -0.69 6.30 -26.42
C ASP A 41 -1.69 5.27 -25.83
N GLY A 42 -2.59 4.77 -26.69
CA GLY A 42 -3.62 3.81 -26.31
C GLY A 42 -3.09 2.44 -25.91
N ASP A 43 -1.94 2.01 -26.41
CA ASP A 43 -1.34 0.73 -26.08
C ASP A 43 -0.90 0.68 -24.61
N LEU A 44 -0.45 1.81 -24.06
CA LEU A 44 -0.11 1.93 -22.65
C LEU A 44 -1.34 1.73 -21.76
N LYS A 45 -2.50 2.30 -22.15
CA LYS A 45 -3.78 2.10 -21.44
C LYS A 45 -4.17 0.63 -21.39
N ILE A 46 -4.01 -0.10 -22.51
CA ILE A 46 -4.32 -1.54 -22.58
C ILE A 46 -3.45 -2.34 -21.60
N LEU A 47 -2.16 -2.00 -21.50
CA LEU A 47 -1.25 -2.66 -20.55
C LEU A 47 -1.65 -2.39 -19.09
N VAL A 48 -2.02 -1.16 -18.78
CA VAL A 48 -2.51 -0.77 -17.44
C VAL A 48 -3.77 -1.55 -17.08
N GLU A 49 -4.76 -1.60 -17.97
CA GLU A 49 -6.02 -2.32 -17.74
C GLU A 49 -5.77 -3.81 -17.48
N LYS A 50 -4.91 -4.46 -18.27
CA LYS A 50 -4.55 -5.86 -18.08
C LYS A 50 -3.84 -6.12 -16.75
N SER A 51 -2.96 -5.21 -16.33
CA SER A 51 -2.26 -5.32 -15.04
C SER A 51 -3.22 -5.13 -13.86
N LEU A 52 -4.09 -4.15 -13.93
CA LEU A 52 -5.11 -3.89 -12.92
C LEU A 52 -6.09 -5.07 -12.80
N ARG A 53 -6.56 -5.60 -13.93
CA ARG A 53 -7.42 -6.80 -13.98
C ARG A 53 -6.76 -8.01 -13.33
N TYR A 54 -5.47 -8.22 -13.57
CA TYR A 54 -4.71 -9.31 -12.96
C TYR A 54 -4.76 -9.26 -11.43
N VAL A 55 -4.61 -8.07 -10.84
CA VAL A 55 -4.61 -7.90 -9.39
C VAL A 55 -6.02 -7.97 -8.81
N ILE A 56 -7.01 -7.31 -9.43
CA ILE A 56 -8.40 -7.32 -8.99
C ILE A 56 -8.96 -8.75 -8.97
N ASN A 57 -8.69 -9.55 -10.01
CA ASN A 57 -9.17 -10.93 -10.10
C ASN A 57 -8.54 -11.88 -9.06
N ARG A 58 -7.50 -11.41 -8.33
CA ARG A 58 -6.82 -12.18 -7.28
C ARG A 58 -7.08 -11.65 -5.88
N GLN A 59 -8.03 -10.71 -5.75
CA GLN A 59 -8.57 -10.37 -4.45
C GLN A 59 -9.27 -11.59 -3.85
N LYS A 60 -8.95 -11.90 -2.62
CA LYS A 60 -9.54 -13.04 -1.89
C LYS A 60 -10.97 -12.72 -1.46
N ALA A 61 -11.71 -13.75 -1.07
CA ALA A 61 -13.09 -13.61 -0.62
C ALA A 61 -13.23 -12.77 0.66
N ASP A 62 -12.16 -12.65 1.45
CA ASP A 62 -12.09 -11.79 2.63
C ASP A 62 -11.72 -10.33 2.32
N GLY A 63 -11.37 -10.01 1.06
CA GLY A 63 -10.96 -8.67 0.62
C GLY A 63 -9.46 -8.46 0.54
N GLY A 64 -8.64 -9.35 1.11
CA GLY A 64 -7.18 -9.24 1.13
C GLY A 64 -6.50 -9.74 -0.14
N TRP A 65 -5.19 -9.56 -0.18
CA TRP A 65 -4.30 -10.14 -1.20
C TRP A 65 -3.11 -10.78 -0.52
N ASP A 66 -2.69 -11.92 -1.05
CA ASP A 66 -1.35 -12.42 -0.77
C ASP A 66 -0.30 -11.46 -1.39
N TYR A 67 0.97 -11.55 -0.98
CA TYR A 67 2.07 -10.76 -1.56
C TYR A 67 2.23 -11.04 -3.06
N GLY A 68 2.02 -12.29 -3.47
CA GLY A 68 2.03 -12.71 -4.87
C GLY A 68 1.44 -14.10 -5.07
N THR A 69 1.40 -14.56 -6.33
CA THR A 69 0.67 -15.79 -6.69
C THR A 69 1.42 -17.09 -6.44
N ARG A 70 2.75 -17.06 -6.35
CA ARG A 70 3.54 -18.29 -6.11
C ARG A 70 3.39 -18.76 -4.68
N TRP A 71 3.50 -20.07 -4.41
CA TRP A 71 3.31 -20.65 -3.10
C TRP A 71 4.18 -20.01 -1.99
N ARG A 72 5.42 -19.61 -2.31
CA ARG A 72 6.32 -18.89 -1.38
C ARG A 72 5.89 -17.44 -1.09
N HIS A 73 4.97 -16.90 -1.85
CA HIS A 73 4.46 -15.54 -1.74
C HIS A 73 3.02 -15.49 -1.22
N ARG A 74 2.48 -16.63 -0.73
CA ARG A 74 1.15 -16.71 -0.14
C ARG A 74 1.15 -16.32 1.33
N TRP A 75 1.59 -15.11 1.56
CA TRP A 75 1.52 -14.41 2.83
C TRP A 75 1.13 -12.96 2.55
N MET A 76 0.64 -12.25 3.55
CA MET A 76 0.24 -10.87 3.43
C MET A 76 0.79 -10.05 4.59
N ASP A 77 1.03 -8.77 4.34
CA ASP A 77 1.42 -7.81 5.36
C ASP A 77 0.73 -6.47 5.14
N ASN A 78 0.86 -5.59 6.12
CA ASN A 78 0.23 -4.30 6.14
C ASN A 78 0.69 -3.41 4.97
N PHE A 79 2.01 -3.26 4.79
CA PHE A 79 2.49 -2.26 3.84
C PHE A 79 2.31 -2.67 2.37
N HIS A 80 2.41 -3.96 2.02
CA HIS A 80 2.07 -4.40 0.67
C HIS A 80 0.58 -4.30 0.40
N THR A 81 -0.28 -4.61 1.39
CA THR A 81 -1.72 -4.39 1.28
C THR A 81 -2.04 -2.90 1.09
N ALA A 82 -1.41 -2.01 1.88
CA ALA A 82 -1.54 -0.57 1.71
C ALA A 82 -1.12 -0.09 0.31
N TYR A 83 0.00 -0.59 -0.22
CA TYR A 83 0.46 -0.23 -1.57
C TYR A 83 -0.47 -0.72 -2.68
N ILE A 84 -1.04 -1.93 -2.55
CA ILE A 84 -2.02 -2.42 -3.52
C ILE A 84 -3.25 -1.51 -3.55
N LEU A 85 -3.82 -1.20 -2.38
CA LEU A 85 -4.99 -0.32 -2.26
C LEU A 85 -4.70 1.08 -2.83
N LEU A 86 -3.54 1.65 -2.48
CA LEU A 86 -3.12 2.97 -2.93
C LEU A 86 -2.96 3.02 -4.46
N SER A 87 -2.28 2.03 -5.05
CA SER A 87 -2.09 1.95 -6.49
C SER A 87 -3.43 1.80 -7.24
N ILE A 88 -4.34 0.95 -6.75
CA ILE A 88 -5.67 0.79 -7.35
C ILE A 88 -6.46 2.11 -7.26
N HIS A 89 -6.39 2.82 -6.13
CA HIS A 89 -7.04 4.12 -5.95
C HIS A 89 -6.47 5.18 -6.91
N ARG A 90 -5.16 5.27 -7.03
CA ARG A 90 -4.49 6.20 -7.97
C ARG A 90 -4.85 5.90 -9.42
N LEU A 91 -4.82 4.64 -9.81
CA LEU A 91 -5.21 4.22 -11.16
C LEU A 91 -6.67 4.55 -11.48
N LYS A 92 -7.59 4.43 -10.51
CA LYS A 92 -8.96 4.92 -10.63
C LYS A 92 -8.99 6.42 -10.91
N ASN A 93 -8.22 7.21 -10.16
CA ASN A 93 -8.21 8.67 -10.25
C ASN A 93 -7.50 9.21 -11.50
N TYR A 94 -6.68 8.41 -12.18
CA TYR A 94 -6.07 8.80 -13.46
C TYR A 94 -7.07 8.87 -14.63
N GLY A 95 -8.35 8.56 -14.39
CA GLY A 95 -9.41 8.70 -15.39
C GLY A 95 -9.35 7.67 -16.52
N LEU A 96 -8.66 6.57 -16.28
CA LEU A 96 -8.67 5.43 -17.19
C LEU A 96 -10.07 4.81 -17.17
N ASN A 97 -10.84 5.03 -18.23
CA ASN A 97 -12.19 4.50 -18.34
C ASN A 97 -12.12 2.99 -18.60
N VAL A 98 -11.87 2.20 -17.54
CA VAL A 98 -11.70 0.75 -17.60
C VAL A 98 -12.94 0.03 -17.05
N ASN A 99 -13.38 -1.00 -17.73
CA ASN A 99 -14.53 -1.81 -17.31
C ASN A 99 -14.09 -2.87 -16.28
N LEU A 100 -13.85 -2.43 -15.04
CA LEU A 100 -13.44 -3.26 -13.91
C LEU A 100 -14.18 -2.83 -12.64
N PRO A 101 -14.47 -3.74 -11.69
CA PRO A 101 -15.20 -3.44 -10.46
C PRO A 101 -14.26 -2.78 -9.41
N ILE A 102 -13.58 -1.67 -9.78
CA ILE A 102 -12.54 -1.03 -8.96
C ILE A 102 -13.08 -0.57 -7.62
N GLU A 103 -14.25 0.09 -7.60
CA GLU A 103 -14.84 0.61 -6.36
C GLU A 103 -15.18 -0.50 -5.38
N LYS A 104 -15.83 -1.57 -5.87
CA LYS A 104 -16.13 -2.74 -5.04
C LYS A 104 -14.87 -3.37 -4.49
N CYS A 105 -13.82 -3.48 -5.31
CA CYS A 105 -12.52 -4.01 -4.92
C CYS A 105 -11.87 -3.14 -3.83
N LEU A 106 -11.89 -1.81 -3.97
CA LEU A 106 -11.34 -0.89 -2.98
C LEU A 106 -12.10 -0.96 -1.66
N VAL A 107 -13.44 -0.89 -1.68
CA VAL A 107 -14.25 -0.98 -0.44
C VAL A 107 -13.92 -2.25 0.32
N HIS A 108 -13.97 -3.39 -0.36
CA HIS A 108 -13.72 -4.70 0.26
C HIS A 108 -12.26 -4.83 0.77
N GLY A 109 -11.31 -4.30 0.02
CA GLY A 109 -9.91 -4.32 0.44
C GLY A 109 -9.61 -3.37 1.62
N ILE A 110 -10.24 -2.20 1.67
CA ILE A 110 -10.10 -1.26 2.77
C ILE A 110 -10.74 -1.84 4.04
N ASP A 111 -11.92 -2.46 3.95
CA ASP A 111 -12.54 -3.15 5.07
C ASP A 111 -11.61 -4.21 5.65
N PHE A 112 -11.09 -5.09 4.79
CA PHE A 112 -10.11 -6.10 5.20
C PHE A 112 -8.87 -5.48 5.86
N TRP A 113 -8.31 -4.43 5.28
CA TRP A 113 -7.10 -3.78 5.78
C TRP A 113 -7.32 -3.15 7.16
N ILE A 114 -8.44 -2.44 7.35
CA ILE A 114 -8.77 -1.81 8.63
C ILE A 114 -8.98 -2.86 9.71
N ASP A 115 -9.75 -3.90 9.42
CA ASP A 115 -10.14 -4.91 10.41
C ASP A 115 -8.97 -5.81 10.85
N ASN A 116 -7.97 -6.01 9.97
CA ASN A 116 -6.92 -6.99 10.22
C ASN A 116 -5.58 -6.40 10.65
N PHE A 117 -5.28 -5.13 10.32
CA PHE A 117 -3.93 -4.58 10.50
C PHE A 117 -3.80 -3.47 11.55
N PHE A 118 -4.89 -3.06 12.18
CA PHE A 118 -4.85 -2.02 13.20
C PHE A 118 -5.55 -2.46 14.48
N LEU A 119 -4.96 -2.09 15.62
CA LEU A 119 -5.62 -2.21 16.91
C LEU A 119 -6.33 -0.89 17.26
N ASP A 120 -7.27 -0.95 18.20
CA ASP A 120 -8.06 0.21 18.62
C ASP A 120 -7.23 1.38 19.14
N ASP A 121 -6.06 1.09 19.72
CA ASP A 121 -5.13 2.10 20.23
C ASP A 121 -4.27 2.75 19.14
N GLY A 122 -4.39 2.30 17.89
CA GLY A 122 -3.63 2.76 16.74
C GLY A 122 -2.33 1.97 16.47
N THR A 123 -2.08 0.87 17.19
CA THR A 123 -0.94 -0.01 16.90
C THR A 123 -1.06 -0.62 15.52
N PRO A 124 -0.12 -0.38 14.58
CA PRO A 124 -0.12 -1.04 13.29
C PRO A 124 0.53 -2.42 13.40
N LYS A 125 -0.18 -3.47 13.04
CA LYS A 125 0.35 -4.83 12.94
C LYS A 125 1.15 -4.97 11.64
N TYR A 126 2.20 -5.77 11.65
CA TYR A 126 2.91 -6.14 10.43
C TYR A 126 2.17 -7.24 9.67
N PHE A 127 1.78 -8.30 10.38
CA PHE A 127 0.99 -9.42 9.87
C PHE A 127 -0.41 -9.45 10.51
N PRO A 128 -1.44 -9.95 9.80
CA PRO A 128 -2.80 -10.02 10.34
C PRO A 128 -2.88 -10.80 11.67
N GLU A 129 -2.12 -11.87 11.80
CA GLU A 129 -2.19 -12.80 12.91
C GLU A 129 -1.31 -12.40 14.11
N SER A 130 -0.47 -11.38 13.98
CA SER A 130 0.52 -11.03 15.01
C SER A 130 0.71 -9.53 15.18
N VAL A 131 0.69 -9.07 16.44
CA VAL A 131 1.03 -7.69 16.77
C VAL A 131 2.52 -7.41 16.53
N HIS A 132 3.38 -8.38 16.79
CA HIS A 132 4.82 -8.22 16.62
C HIS A 132 5.38 -9.00 15.43
N PRO A 133 6.36 -8.42 14.73
CA PRO A 133 6.99 -7.13 15.01
C PRO A 133 6.09 -5.96 14.62
N VAL A 134 6.23 -4.80 15.30
CA VAL A 134 5.75 -3.51 14.77
C VAL A 134 6.91 -2.86 14.05
N ASP A 135 6.77 -2.61 12.78
CA ASP A 135 7.83 -2.14 11.88
C ASP A 135 7.55 -0.71 11.41
N ILE A 136 8.57 0.13 11.44
CA ILE A 136 8.43 1.56 11.12
C ILE A 136 8.07 1.81 9.66
N HIS A 137 8.54 0.99 8.72
CA HIS A 137 8.18 1.12 7.31
C HIS A 137 6.70 0.77 7.11
N SER A 138 6.23 -0.29 7.79
CA SER A 138 4.82 -0.67 7.77
C SER A 138 3.93 0.44 8.36
N ALA A 139 4.35 1.05 9.48
CA ALA A 139 3.64 2.18 10.06
C ALA A 139 3.59 3.39 9.11
N ALA A 140 4.72 3.73 8.50
CA ALA A 140 4.81 4.85 7.55
C ALA A 140 3.94 4.62 6.30
N ALA A 141 4.00 3.42 5.71
CA ALA A 141 3.16 3.06 4.58
C ALA A 141 1.66 3.13 4.93
N ALA A 142 1.30 2.66 6.14
CA ALA A 142 -0.08 2.74 6.62
C ALA A 142 -0.56 4.19 6.80
N ILE A 143 0.25 5.06 7.39
CA ILE A 143 -0.11 6.48 7.56
C ILE A 143 -0.31 7.14 6.20
N GLY A 144 0.67 7.03 5.29
CA GLY A 144 0.60 7.66 3.97
C GLY A 144 -0.59 7.17 3.15
N ALA A 145 -0.80 5.84 3.11
CA ALA A 145 -1.92 5.25 2.39
C ALA A 145 -3.27 5.65 3.00
N ALA A 146 -3.41 5.62 4.33
CA ALA A 146 -4.64 5.99 5.00
C ALA A 146 -5.04 7.46 4.73
N MET A 147 -4.06 8.37 4.75
CA MET A 147 -4.32 9.79 4.44
C MET A 147 -4.74 9.99 2.99
N GLU A 148 -4.10 9.35 2.01
CA GLU A 148 -4.49 9.46 0.60
C GLU A 148 -5.83 8.77 0.32
N LEU A 149 -6.07 7.59 0.86
CA LEU A 149 -7.32 6.85 0.73
C LEU A 149 -8.50 7.54 1.44
N SER A 150 -8.26 8.48 2.36
CA SER A 150 -9.31 9.24 3.04
C SER A 150 -10.18 10.08 2.07
N THR A 151 -9.68 10.36 0.88
CA THR A 151 -10.46 11.00 -0.20
C THR A 151 -11.55 10.07 -0.76
N PHE A 152 -11.36 8.76 -0.63
CA PHE A 152 -12.29 7.72 -1.05
C PHE A 152 -13.12 7.18 0.13
N ASP A 153 -12.46 6.91 1.27
CA ASP A 153 -13.08 6.39 2.50
C ASP A 153 -12.63 7.20 3.72
N LYS A 154 -13.55 7.94 4.33
CA LYS A 154 -13.27 8.83 5.46
C LYS A 154 -12.68 8.14 6.71
N ARG A 155 -12.83 6.82 6.84
CA ARG A 155 -12.19 6.06 7.93
C ARG A 155 -10.66 6.16 7.87
N GLY A 156 -10.10 6.33 6.65
CA GLY A 156 -8.66 6.52 6.45
C GLY A 156 -8.08 7.64 7.30
N GLU A 157 -8.75 8.78 7.40
CA GLU A 157 -8.26 9.92 8.21
C GLU A 157 -8.09 9.53 9.69
N LYS A 158 -9.08 8.85 10.28
CA LYS A 158 -9.02 8.37 11.66
C LYS A 158 -7.89 7.36 11.86
N ILE A 159 -7.75 6.40 10.95
CA ILE A 159 -6.69 5.38 11.00
C ILE A 159 -5.32 6.05 10.91
N GLY A 160 -5.09 6.89 9.90
CA GLY A 160 -3.80 7.58 9.73
C GLY A 160 -3.40 8.41 10.95
N ARG A 161 -4.35 9.17 11.53
CA ARG A 161 -4.12 9.94 12.76
C ARG A 161 -3.78 9.06 13.96
N ASN A 162 -4.49 7.96 14.15
CA ASN A 162 -4.26 7.05 15.29
C ASN A 162 -2.90 6.35 15.16
N VAL A 163 -2.58 5.82 13.98
CA VAL A 163 -1.29 5.18 13.71
C VAL A 163 -0.14 6.17 13.88
N LEU A 164 -0.27 7.40 13.39
CA LEU A 164 0.74 8.44 13.56
C LEU A 164 0.99 8.76 15.05
N ARG A 165 -0.07 8.99 15.81
CA ARG A 165 0.05 9.28 17.26
C ARG A 165 0.73 8.12 18.00
N TRP A 166 0.31 6.88 17.69
CA TRP A 166 0.90 5.69 18.28
C TRP A 166 2.39 5.58 17.93
N THR A 167 2.74 5.79 16.66
CA THR A 167 4.12 5.69 16.16
C THR A 167 5.03 6.74 16.81
N ILE A 168 4.60 7.98 16.91
CA ILE A 168 5.36 9.03 17.59
C ILE A 168 5.60 8.67 19.07
N ARG A 169 4.58 8.21 19.78
CA ARG A 169 4.70 7.88 21.21
C ARG A 169 5.58 6.67 21.49
N ASN A 170 5.61 5.68 20.58
CA ASN A 170 6.23 4.38 20.86
C ASN A 170 7.52 4.13 20.08
N MET A 171 7.70 4.75 18.92
CA MET A 171 8.80 4.49 18.00
C MET A 171 9.67 5.70 17.68
N MET A 172 9.41 6.87 18.23
CA MET A 172 10.28 8.05 18.07
C MET A 172 11.21 8.18 19.27
N ASP A 173 12.47 8.50 19.02
CA ASP A 173 13.46 8.83 20.03
C ASP A 173 13.36 10.32 20.45
N GLU A 174 13.91 10.67 21.60
CA GLU A 174 13.97 12.06 22.08
C GLU A 174 14.80 12.96 21.14
N GLU A 175 15.75 12.38 20.40
CA GLU A 175 16.52 13.07 19.36
C GLU A 175 15.78 13.28 18.05
N GLY A 176 14.51 12.79 17.93
CA GLY A 176 13.63 13.01 16.80
C GLY A 176 13.75 12.02 15.64
N PHE A 177 14.50 10.94 15.77
CA PHE A 177 14.53 9.86 14.79
C PHE A 177 13.57 8.71 15.17
N PHE A 178 13.19 7.90 14.19
CA PHE A 178 12.32 6.75 14.42
C PHE A 178 13.12 5.47 14.56
N TYR A 179 12.72 4.62 15.52
CA TYR A 179 13.25 3.26 15.69
C TYR A 179 12.87 2.39 14.51
N TYR A 180 13.71 1.39 14.20
CA TYR A 180 13.41 0.44 13.13
C TYR A 180 12.20 -0.43 13.46
N GLN A 181 12.20 -1.07 14.64
CA GLN A 181 11.21 -2.11 14.92
C GLN A 181 11.01 -2.32 16.43
N ILE A 182 9.79 -2.69 16.80
CA ILE A 182 9.46 -3.22 18.14
C ILE A 182 9.16 -4.70 17.98
N SER A 183 9.98 -5.55 18.61
CA SER A 183 9.80 -6.99 18.67
C SER A 183 9.29 -7.43 20.03
N LYS A 184 8.92 -8.72 20.18
CA LYS A 184 8.60 -9.31 21.49
C LYS A 184 9.77 -9.23 22.49
N LYS A 185 11.01 -9.08 22.01
CA LYS A 185 12.24 -9.04 22.83
C LYS A 185 12.69 -7.60 23.16
N GLY A 186 12.06 -6.57 22.58
CA GLY A 186 12.40 -5.18 22.79
C GLY A 186 12.49 -4.35 21.51
N LYS A 187 12.97 -3.12 21.65
CA LYS A 187 13.07 -2.14 20.57
C LYS A 187 14.41 -2.25 19.85
N ILE A 188 14.39 -2.26 18.52
CA ILE A 188 15.57 -2.12 17.67
C ILE A 188 15.63 -0.65 17.26
N LYS A 189 16.54 0.11 17.89
CA LYS A 189 16.60 1.56 17.79
C LYS A 189 17.38 2.09 16.59
N THR A 190 17.94 1.22 15.75
CA THR A 190 18.73 1.64 14.58
C THR A 190 17.90 2.53 13.64
N PRO A 191 18.32 3.79 13.36
CA PRO A 191 17.58 4.69 12.50
C PRO A 191 17.93 4.47 11.02
N PHE A 192 17.44 3.40 10.42
CA PHE A 192 17.66 3.14 9.01
C PHE A 192 17.11 4.27 8.13
N MET A 193 18.00 5.01 7.47
CA MET A 193 17.66 6.19 6.68
C MET A 193 16.57 5.88 5.65
N ARG A 194 16.80 4.89 4.80
CA ARG A 194 15.90 4.57 3.68
C ARG A 194 14.61 3.85 4.10
N TRP A 195 14.72 2.91 5.06
CA TRP A 195 13.59 2.08 5.47
C TRP A 195 12.73 2.68 6.58
N GLY A 196 13.26 3.62 7.35
CA GLY A 196 12.56 4.23 8.45
C GLY A 196 12.36 5.73 8.23
N GLN A 197 13.45 6.50 8.27
CA GLN A 197 13.37 7.96 8.32
C GLN A 197 12.73 8.56 7.07
N ALA A 198 13.15 8.15 5.85
CA ALA A 198 12.63 8.69 4.61
C ALA A 198 11.13 8.36 4.41
N TRP A 199 10.70 7.14 4.75
CA TRP A 199 9.31 6.76 4.67
C TRP A 199 8.44 7.49 5.70
N MET A 200 8.94 7.69 6.92
CA MET A 200 8.23 8.50 7.92
C MET A 200 8.15 9.98 7.52
N ALA A 201 9.21 10.54 6.94
CA ALA A 201 9.17 11.91 6.40
C ALA A 201 8.09 12.05 5.30
N HIS A 202 8.00 11.08 4.39
CA HIS A 202 6.95 11.05 3.37
C HIS A 202 5.55 10.93 4.00
N ALA A 203 5.36 10.05 4.97
CA ALA A 203 4.08 9.87 5.66
C ALA A 203 3.65 11.13 6.44
N LEU A 204 4.60 11.80 7.09
CA LEU A 204 4.34 13.07 7.78
C LEU A 204 3.96 14.19 6.81
N ALA A 205 4.60 14.26 5.63
CA ALA A 205 4.23 15.21 4.59
C ALA A 205 2.79 14.97 4.09
N ALA A 206 2.44 13.73 3.77
CA ALA A 206 1.07 13.36 3.36
C ALA A 206 0.03 13.69 4.44
N TYR A 207 0.37 13.47 5.71
CA TYR A 207 -0.50 13.85 6.83
C TYR A 207 -0.74 15.37 6.88
N LEU A 208 0.33 16.17 6.78
CA LEU A 208 0.24 17.64 6.84
C LEU A 208 -0.51 18.25 5.64
N GLU A 209 -0.41 17.64 4.47
CA GLU A 209 -1.18 18.07 3.29
C GLU A 209 -2.68 17.83 3.48
N CYS A 210 -3.05 16.68 4.03
CA CYS A 210 -4.44 16.34 4.30
C CYS A 210 -5.05 17.25 5.39
N ASP A 211 -4.28 17.58 6.44
CA ASP A 211 -4.70 18.41 7.56
C ASP A 211 -4.97 19.87 7.13
N LYS A 212 -4.21 20.40 6.17
CA LYS A 212 -4.41 21.73 5.60
C LYS A 212 -5.63 21.84 4.69
N GLY A 213 -6.06 20.76 4.06
CA GLY A 213 -7.22 20.73 3.18
C GLY A 213 -8.57 20.67 3.93
N GLY A 214 -8.55 20.51 5.24
CA GLY A 214 -9.73 20.45 6.12
C GLY A 214 -9.99 21.71 6.95
N ALA A 215 -9.24 22.79 6.71
CA ALA A 215 -9.40 24.06 7.41
C ALA A 215 -10.18 25.08 6.60
#